data_d0e593c35f7f0148298dbdd8f180743d
#
_entry.id   d0e593c35f7f0148298dbdd8f180743d
#
_cell.length_a   1.000
_cell.length_b   1.000
_cell.length_c   1.000
_cell.angle_alpha   90.00
_cell.angle_beta   90.00
_cell.angle_gamma   90.00
#
_symmetry.space_group_name_H-M   'P 1'
#
loop_
_entity.id
_entity.type
_entity.pdbx_description
1 polymer ?
#
loop_
_entity_poly.entity_id
_entity_poly.type
_entity_poly.pdbx_seq_one_letter_code
_entity_poly.pdbx_strand_id
1 'polypeptide(L)'
;MSEKPEPYEEGKRAGIHPLIVIFGVLIGLWLFVFLIVPSSKNKQVAGTEGSTGPVIEDPEAAPVLFKVYATVSDMNAISLTVPPEATDSQVAGLLKRFKQDRLAGTLTELLPATTPGHKLGDHAVANIYIVSDVQYAQPDVIRILTRGAHAPGNLYPQAVPFEVAMEAIRGHYRIDLNDTGNPDSASLGFADESGVHSRHYRKIF
;
A
#
# COMPACT_ATOMS: atom_id res chain seq x y z
N MET A 1 -50.47 -59.95 -54.44
CA MET A 1 -50.31 -58.94 -53.35
C MET A 1 -48.99 -59.21 -52.72
N SER A 2 -48.03 -58.40 -53.05
CA SER A 2 -46.64 -58.55 -52.53
C SER A 2 -46.40 -57.41 -51.55
N GLU A 3 -46.31 -57.70 -50.30
CA GLU A 3 -45.97 -56.74 -49.24
C GLU A 3 -44.49 -56.45 -49.30
N LYS A 4 -44.18 -55.16 -49.39
CA LYS A 4 -42.83 -54.63 -49.43
C LYS A 4 -42.39 -54.38 -47.98
N PRO A 5 -41.23 -54.90 -47.53
CA PRO A 5 -40.75 -54.65 -46.18
C PRO A 5 -40.33 -53.19 -45.99
N GLU A 6 -40.73 -52.61 -44.87
CA GLU A 6 -40.32 -51.25 -44.46
C GLU A 6 -38.86 -51.25 -44.03
N PRO A 7 -38.12 -50.16 -44.33
CA PRO A 7 -36.74 -50.06 -43.93
C PRO A 7 -36.59 -49.72 -42.44
N TYR A 8 -35.74 -50.49 -41.75
CA TYR A 8 -35.33 -50.25 -40.35
C TYR A 8 -34.63 -48.87 -40.24
N GLU A 9 -35.18 -48.02 -39.37
CA GLU A 9 -34.53 -46.81 -38.99
C GLU A 9 -33.30 -47.14 -38.12
N GLU A 10 -32.08 -46.93 -38.65
CA GLU A 10 -30.86 -46.95 -37.86
C GLU A 10 -30.89 -45.79 -36.86
N GLY A 11 -31.02 -46.16 -35.59
CA GLY A 11 -30.94 -45.20 -34.48
C GLY A 11 -29.64 -44.38 -34.57
N LYS A 12 -29.77 -43.10 -34.83
CA LYS A 12 -28.67 -42.13 -34.74
C LYS A 12 -28.09 -42.20 -33.33
N ARG A 13 -26.94 -42.87 -33.15
CA ARG A 13 -26.12 -42.71 -31.95
C ARG A 13 -25.75 -41.25 -31.85
N ALA A 14 -26.30 -40.56 -30.85
CA ALA A 14 -25.94 -39.21 -30.52
C ALA A 14 -24.44 -39.18 -30.09
N GLY A 15 -23.59 -38.91 -31.06
CA GLY A 15 -22.17 -38.71 -30.79
C GLY A 15 -21.99 -37.47 -29.91
N ILE A 16 -21.32 -37.63 -28.79
CA ILE A 16 -20.99 -36.49 -27.95
C ILE A 16 -20.18 -35.51 -28.78
N HIS A 17 -20.65 -34.27 -28.86
CA HIS A 17 -20.01 -33.25 -29.66
C HIS A 17 -18.56 -33.02 -29.15
N PRO A 18 -17.53 -33.03 -30.03
CA PRO A 18 -16.14 -32.96 -29.61
C PRO A 18 -15.82 -31.73 -28.74
N LEU A 19 -16.56 -30.63 -28.89
CA LEU A 19 -16.46 -29.48 -28.03
C LEU A 19 -16.81 -29.76 -26.56
N ILE A 20 -17.78 -30.65 -26.31
CA ILE A 20 -18.17 -31.01 -24.91
C ILE A 20 -17.04 -31.79 -24.24
N VAL A 21 -16.34 -32.65 -25.01
CA VAL A 21 -15.21 -33.42 -24.48
C VAL A 21 -14.06 -32.48 -24.16
N ILE A 22 -13.74 -31.51 -25.04
CA ILE A 22 -12.67 -30.53 -24.82
C ILE A 22 -12.97 -29.66 -23.60
N PHE A 23 -14.19 -29.18 -23.46
CA PHE A 23 -14.62 -28.38 -22.30
C PHE A 23 -14.54 -29.20 -21.00
N GLY A 24 -14.97 -30.44 -21.02
CA GLY A 24 -14.88 -31.34 -19.87
C GLY A 24 -13.44 -31.59 -19.41
N VAL A 25 -12.51 -31.77 -20.35
CA VAL A 25 -11.08 -31.95 -20.07
C VAL A 25 -10.47 -30.67 -19.50
N LEU A 26 -10.80 -29.51 -20.05
CA LEU A 26 -10.31 -28.21 -19.53
C LEU A 26 -10.79 -27.93 -18.09
N ILE A 27 -12.07 -28.18 -17.82
CA ILE A 27 -12.65 -28.02 -16.46
C ILE A 27 -12.03 -29.03 -15.49
N GLY A 28 -11.84 -30.27 -15.93
CA GLY A 28 -11.21 -31.30 -15.13
C GLY A 28 -9.74 -30.95 -14.79
N LEU A 29 -8.99 -30.44 -15.74
CA LEU A 29 -7.61 -30.00 -15.56
C LEU A 29 -7.53 -28.78 -14.64
N TRP A 30 -8.47 -27.85 -14.76
CA TRP A 30 -8.55 -26.68 -13.90
C TRP A 30 -8.86 -27.06 -12.43
N LEU A 31 -9.85 -27.97 -12.22
CA LEU A 31 -10.15 -28.51 -10.90
C LEU A 31 -9.00 -29.32 -10.30
N PHE A 32 -8.26 -30.05 -11.15
CA PHE A 32 -7.10 -30.82 -10.74
C PHE A 32 -5.95 -29.92 -10.26
N VAL A 33 -5.72 -28.79 -10.94
CA VAL A 33 -4.75 -27.79 -10.49
C VAL A 33 -5.17 -27.18 -9.14
N PHE A 34 -6.47 -26.95 -8.93
CA PHE A 34 -6.98 -26.46 -7.65
C PHE A 34 -6.86 -27.46 -6.51
N LEU A 35 -6.93 -28.76 -6.80
CA LEU A 35 -6.83 -29.84 -5.79
C LEU A 35 -5.40 -30.25 -5.47
N ILE A 36 -4.48 -30.13 -6.44
CA ILE A 36 -3.07 -30.57 -6.27
C ILE A 36 -2.14 -29.41 -5.93
N VAL A 37 -2.45 -28.19 -6.39
CA VAL A 37 -1.80 -27.02 -5.81
C VAL A 37 -2.41 -26.90 -4.40
N PRO A 38 -1.68 -27.35 -3.34
CA PRO A 38 -2.13 -26.99 -2.02
C PRO A 38 -2.28 -25.47 -2.08
N SER A 39 -3.46 -24.95 -1.76
CA SER A 39 -3.57 -23.55 -1.42
C SER A 39 -2.38 -23.29 -0.54
N SER A 40 -1.32 -22.75 -1.07
CA SER A 40 -0.36 -22.05 -0.28
C SER A 40 -1.25 -20.99 0.35
N LYS A 41 -1.85 -21.37 1.51
CA LYS A 41 -2.02 -20.38 2.55
C LYS A 41 -0.73 -19.65 2.45
N ASN A 42 -0.77 -18.45 1.89
CA ASN A 42 0.38 -17.57 1.93
C ASN A 42 0.98 -17.87 3.29
N LYS A 43 2.01 -18.71 3.32
CA LYS A 43 3.05 -18.47 4.27
C LYS A 43 3.45 -17.08 3.83
N GLN A 44 2.76 -16.07 4.39
CA GLN A 44 3.46 -14.87 4.72
C GLN A 44 4.86 -15.38 4.97
N VAL A 45 5.72 -15.10 4.01
CA VAL A 45 7.15 -15.08 4.32
C VAL A 45 7.09 -14.36 5.62
N ALA A 46 7.42 -15.08 6.69
CA ALA A 46 7.64 -14.47 7.97
C ALA A 46 8.77 -13.46 7.72
N GLY A 47 8.35 -12.33 7.14
CA GLY A 47 8.99 -11.08 7.42
C GLY A 47 8.94 -11.09 8.92
N THR A 48 10.07 -11.23 9.53
CA THR A 48 10.38 -11.09 10.95
C THR A 48 9.30 -10.19 11.49
N GLU A 49 8.44 -10.74 12.36
CA GLU A 49 7.37 -10.01 13.01
C GLU A 49 7.96 -8.68 13.39
N GLY A 50 7.61 -7.62 12.65
CA GLY A 50 8.00 -6.27 13.02
C GLY A 50 7.49 -6.16 14.42
N SER A 51 8.40 -5.97 15.35
CA SER A 51 8.16 -5.94 16.78
C SER A 51 6.89 -5.13 17.06
N THR A 52 5.76 -5.81 17.20
CA THR A 52 4.48 -5.27 17.66
C THR A 52 4.53 -5.00 19.16
N GLY A 53 5.76 -4.91 19.71
CA GLY A 53 5.94 -4.42 21.05
C GLY A 53 5.38 -3.00 21.16
N PRO A 54 4.73 -2.64 22.26
CA PRO A 54 4.31 -1.27 22.50
C PRO A 54 5.52 -0.37 22.28
N VAL A 55 5.35 0.69 21.48
CA VAL A 55 6.35 1.74 21.37
C VAL A 55 6.55 2.23 22.80
N ILE A 56 7.69 1.94 23.40
CA ILE A 56 8.07 2.56 24.68
C ILE A 56 8.36 4.01 24.30
N GLU A 57 7.32 4.81 24.29
CA GLU A 57 7.45 6.24 24.06
C GLU A 57 8.02 6.85 25.31
N ASP A 58 9.12 7.55 25.15
CA ASP A 58 9.57 8.48 26.17
C ASP A 58 8.66 9.72 26.09
N PRO A 59 7.72 9.92 27.03
CA PRO A 59 6.80 11.06 26.99
C PRO A 59 7.54 12.40 27.19
N GLU A 60 8.79 12.35 27.65
CA GLU A 60 9.65 13.51 27.86
C GLU A 60 10.62 13.74 26.67
N ALA A 61 10.53 12.95 25.61
CA ALA A 61 11.40 13.14 24.45
C ALA A 61 11.30 14.58 23.93
N ALA A 62 12.42 15.26 23.88
CA ALA A 62 12.47 16.64 23.39
C ALA A 62 11.93 16.72 21.96
N PRO A 63 11.20 17.80 21.59
CA PRO A 63 10.71 17.99 20.24
C PRO A 63 11.85 17.91 19.21
N VAL A 64 11.66 17.15 18.15
CA VAL A 64 12.62 17.08 17.07
C VAL A 64 12.41 18.25 16.09
N LEU A 65 13.50 18.86 15.67
CA LEU A 65 13.48 19.83 14.59
C LEU A 65 13.33 19.08 13.26
N PHE A 66 12.51 19.64 12.38
CA PHE A 66 12.35 19.11 11.04
C PHE A 66 12.42 20.22 9.99
N LYS A 67 12.68 19.83 8.76
CA LYS A 67 12.67 20.73 7.61
C LYS A 67 11.78 20.13 6.54
N VAL A 68 10.86 20.92 6.00
CA VAL A 68 10.13 20.55 4.77
C VAL A 68 11.14 20.53 3.62
N TYR A 69 11.27 19.38 2.98
CA TYR A 69 12.21 19.21 1.89
C TYR A 69 11.53 19.35 0.53
N ALA A 70 10.43 18.62 0.32
CA ALA A 70 9.67 18.69 -0.91
C ALA A 70 8.16 18.63 -0.67
N THR A 71 7.45 19.31 -1.56
CA THR A 71 5.99 19.25 -1.70
C THR A 71 5.68 18.67 -3.07
N VAL A 72 4.98 17.52 -3.09
CA VAL A 72 4.62 16.78 -4.30
C VAL A 72 3.11 16.92 -4.49
N SER A 73 2.69 18.03 -5.04
CA SER A 73 1.27 18.43 -5.11
C SER A 73 0.41 17.48 -5.93
N ASP A 74 0.97 16.88 -6.99
CA ASP A 74 0.30 15.86 -7.82
C ASP A 74 -0.02 14.56 -7.07
N MET A 75 0.64 14.34 -5.91
CA MET A 75 0.44 13.17 -5.04
C MET A 75 -0.12 13.54 -3.66
N ASN A 76 -0.45 14.79 -3.41
CA ASN A 76 -0.84 15.28 -2.08
C ASN A 76 0.14 14.83 -0.99
N ALA A 77 1.43 14.86 -1.28
CA ALA A 77 2.46 14.34 -0.41
C ALA A 77 3.53 15.39 -0.07
N ILE A 78 4.07 15.27 1.14
CA ILE A 78 5.16 16.11 1.65
C ILE A 78 6.26 15.20 2.17
N SER A 79 7.51 15.56 1.91
CA SER A 79 8.66 14.97 2.56
C SER A 79 9.31 15.93 3.54
N LEU A 80 9.66 15.38 4.69
CA LEU A 80 10.36 16.09 5.77
C LEU A 80 11.68 15.39 6.06
N THR A 81 12.68 16.19 6.41
CA THR A 81 13.94 15.67 6.93
C THR A 81 14.06 15.98 8.43
N VAL A 82 14.50 14.99 9.18
CA VAL A 82 14.88 15.11 10.60
C VAL A 82 16.37 14.79 10.75
N PRO A 83 17.04 15.26 11.82
CA PRO A 83 18.40 14.88 12.11
C PRO A 83 18.59 13.36 12.14
N PRO A 84 19.73 12.83 11.69
CA PRO A 84 20.00 11.38 11.71
C PRO A 84 19.95 10.78 13.13
N GLU A 85 20.30 11.57 14.13
CA GLU A 85 20.26 11.20 15.55
C GLU A 85 18.87 11.24 16.19
N ALA A 86 17.85 11.69 15.46
CA ALA A 86 16.48 11.71 15.96
C ALA A 86 16.03 10.31 16.38
N THR A 87 15.51 10.21 17.59
CA THR A 87 15.03 8.95 18.14
C THR A 87 13.64 8.59 17.61
N ASP A 88 13.26 7.33 17.68
CA ASP A 88 11.93 6.87 17.33
C ASP A 88 10.84 7.55 18.17
N SER A 89 11.10 7.80 19.45
CA SER A 89 10.17 8.53 20.34
C SER A 89 9.97 9.97 19.88
N GLN A 90 11.01 10.62 19.41
CA GLN A 90 10.90 11.98 18.86
C GLN A 90 10.12 12.01 17.55
N VAL A 91 10.33 11.03 16.66
CA VAL A 91 9.55 10.92 15.41
C VAL A 91 8.09 10.62 15.72
N ALA A 92 7.80 9.71 16.68
CA ALA A 92 6.44 9.43 17.12
C ALA A 92 5.77 10.66 17.72
N GLY A 93 6.47 11.42 18.54
CA GLY A 93 6.00 12.70 19.09
C GLY A 93 5.66 13.71 18.01
N LEU A 94 6.49 13.82 16.97
CA LEU A 94 6.25 14.69 15.82
C LEU A 94 4.97 14.29 15.05
N LEU A 95 4.77 12.99 14.79
CA LEU A 95 3.58 12.48 14.12
C LEU A 95 2.30 12.75 14.93
N LYS A 96 2.35 12.59 16.25
CA LYS A 96 1.25 12.94 17.14
C LYS A 96 0.94 14.44 17.13
N ARG A 97 1.97 15.28 17.09
CA ARG A 97 1.83 16.72 16.94
C ARG A 97 1.11 17.07 15.64
N PHE A 98 1.51 16.50 14.51
CA PHE A 98 0.82 16.74 13.23
C PHE A 98 -0.67 16.38 13.30
N LYS A 99 -1.03 15.29 13.99
CA LYS A 99 -2.43 14.94 14.22
C LYS A 99 -3.16 16.00 15.06
N GLN A 100 -2.54 16.48 16.13
CA GLN A 100 -3.11 17.53 16.97
C GLN A 100 -3.32 18.84 16.18
N ASP A 101 -2.29 19.27 15.44
CA ASP A 101 -2.35 20.48 14.62
C ASP A 101 -3.39 20.34 13.49
N ARG A 102 -3.51 19.13 12.88
CA ARG A 102 -4.58 18.86 11.91
C ARG A 102 -5.96 19.01 12.52
N LEU A 103 -6.20 18.40 13.68
CA LEU A 103 -7.49 18.48 14.37
C LEU A 103 -7.81 19.90 14.87
N ALA A 104 -6.79 20.68 15.21
CA ALA A 104 -6.91 22.08 15.60
C ALA A 104 -7.06 23.04 14.41
N GLY A 105 -6.81 22.58 13.19
CA GLY A 105 -6.82 23.44 12.00
C GLY A 105 -5.56 24.28 11.79
N THR A 106 -4.47 23.95 12.47
CA THR A 106 -3.20 24.72 12.46
C THR A 106 -2.08 24.01 11.69
N LEU A 107 -2.36 22.87 11.06
CA LEU A 107 -1.32 22.10 10.35
C LEU A 107 -0.64 22.90 9.24
N THR A 108 -1.37 23.83 8.59
CA THR A 108 -0.85 24.70 7.54
C THR A 108 0.16 25.76 8.02
N GLU A 109 0.19 26.02 9.31
CA GLU A 109 1.22 26.88 9.92
C GLU A 109 2.59 26.17 9.94
N LEU A 110 2.57 24.81 9.89
CA LEU A 110 3.76 23.98 9.94
C LEU A 110 4.13 23.40 8.57
N LEU A 111 3.15 23.03 7.78
CA LEU A 111 3.34 22.32 6.51
C LEU A 111 2.58 23.03 5.38
N PRO A 112 3.17 23.14 4.20
CA PRO A 112 2.51 23.73 3.04
C PRO A 112 1.31 22.86 2.61
N ALA A 113 0.21 23.50 2.23
CA ALA A 113 -0.91 22.79 1.62
C ALA A 113 -0.49 22.26 0.23
N THR A 114 -0.86 21.02 -0.07
CA THR A 114 -0.58 20.39 -1.36
C THR A 114 -1.70 20.59 -2.37
N THR A 115 -2.93 20.83 -1.91
CA THR A 115 -4.12 21.07 -2.75
C THR A 115 -4.82 22.36 -2.33
N PRO A 116 -4.35 23.52 -2.78
CA PRO A 116 -5.00 24.79 -2.50
C PRO A 116 -6.47 24.76 -2.92
N GLY A 117 -7.37 25.24 -2.05
CA GLY A 117 -8.80 25.29 -2.35
C GLY A 117 -9.56 23.97 -2.25
N HIS A 118 -8.95 22.90 -1.72
CA HIS A 118 -9.69 21.67 -1.44
C HIS A 118 -10.79 21.91 -0.39
N LYS A 119 -11.91 21.15 -0.48
CA LYS A 119 -13.04 21.27 0.47
C LYS A 119 -12.67 21.07 1.94
N LEU A 120 -11.58 20.38 2.20
CA LEU A 120 -11.00 20.20 3.53
C LEU A 120 -10.12 21.38 3.96
N GLY A 121 -10.19 22.50 3.23
CA GLY A 121 -9.40 23.67 3.49
C GLY A 121 -7.91 23.42 3.19
N ASP A 122 -7.08 24.14 3.93
CA ASP A 122 -5.63 24.08 3.79
C ASP A 122 -5.01 22.77 4.28
N HIS A 123 -5.83 21.77 4.61
CA HIS A 123 -5.39 20.45 5.15
C HIS A 123 -5.22 19.36 4.12
N ALA A 124 -5.16 19.72 2.86
CA ALA A 124 -5.06 18.75 1.77
C ALA A 124 -3.63 18.18 1.63
N VAL A 125 -3.14 17.57 2.69
CA VAL A 125 -1.96 16.72 2.68
C VAL A 125 -2.40 15.29 2.95
N ALA A 126 -2.25 14.41 1.96
CA ALA A 126 -2.63 13.00 2.15
C ALA A 126 -1.52 12.20 2.82
N ASN A 127 -0.26 12.50 2.49
CA ASN A 127 0.89 11.75 3.00
C ASN A 127 2.01 12.67 3.45
N ILE A 128 2.56 12.38 4.64
CA ILE A 128 3.74 13.03 5.17
C ILE A 128 4.80 11.96 5.42
N TYR A 129 5.91 12.05 4.70
CA TYR A 129 7.05 11.13 4.81
C TYR A 129 8.18 11.80 5.58
N ILE A 130 8.67 11.13 6.62
CA ILE A 130 9.79 11.59 7.43
C ILE A 130 10.99 10.72 7.15
N VAL A 131 12.11 11.31 6.77
CA VAL A 131 13.38 10.64 6.50
C VAL A 131 14.52 11.36 7.22
N SER A 132 15.65 10.68 7.39
CA SER A 132 16.86 11.30 7.92
C SER A 132 17.86 11.68 6.83
N ASP A 133 17.78 11.04 5.66
CA ASP A 133 18.68 11.30 4.53
C ASP A 133 17.92 11.98 3.40
N VAL A 134 18.45 13.11 2.97
CA VAL A 134 17.92 13.99 1.91
C VAL A 134 17.71 13.26 0.57
N GLN A 135 18.53 12.26 0.26
CA GLN A 135 18.37 11.48 -0.98
C GLN A 135 17.00 10.81 -1.08
N TYR A 136 16.42 10.39 0.06
CA TYR A 136 15.10 9.75 0.12
C TYR A 136 13.95 10.75 0.26
N ALA A 137 14.25 12.03 0.49
CA ALA A 137 13.25 13.09 0.54
C ALA A 137 12.89 13.65 -0.85
N GLN A 138 13.58 13.23 -1.91
CA GLN A 138 13.42 13.73 -3.26
C GLN A 138 12.02 13.50 -3.83
N PRO A 139 11.47 14.41 -4.63
CA PRO A 139 10.12 14.28 -5.19
C PRO A 139 9.88 12.97 -5.93
N ASP A 140 10.87 12.47 -6.67
CA ASP A 140 10.73 11.22 -7.42
C ASP A 140 10.64 10.00 -6.50
N VAL A 141 11.38 10.00 -5.39
CA VAL A 141 11.30 8.95 -4.36
C VAL A 141 9.92 8.97 -3.70
N ILE A 142 9.41 10.16 -3.38
CA ILE A 142 8.08 10.31 -2.79
C ILE A 142 6.99 9.83 -3.74
N ARG A 143 7.10 10.11 -5.05
CA ARG A 143 6.16 9.56 -6.05
C ARG A 143 6.17 8.04 -6.10
N ILE A 144 7.35 7.41 -5.98
CA ILE A 144 7.47 5.95 -5.93
C ILE A 144 6.73 5.39 -4.70
N LEU A 145 6.97 5.96 -3.53
CA LEU A 145 6.36 5.54 -2.27
C LEU A 145 4.83 5.74 -2.28
N THR A 146 4.37 6.90 -2.76
CA THR A 146 2.93 7.22 -2.77
C THR A 146 2.14 6.34 -3.76
N ARG A 147 2.76 5.90 -4.85
CA ARG A 147 2.13 4.96 -5.80
C ARG A 147 2.01 3.55 -5.25
N GLY A 148 2.82 3.19 -4.26
CA GLY A 148 2.85 1.87 -3.63
C GLY A 148 3.67 0.83 -4.39
N ALA A 149 3.92 -0.30 -3.72
CA ALA A 149 4.81 -1.37 -4.20
C ALA A 149 4.42 -1.96 -5.56
N HIS A 150 3.13 -2.05 -5.83
CA HIS A 150 2.59 -2.72 -7.01
C HIS A 150 2.23 -1.78 -8.16
N ALA A 151 2.64 -0.50 -8.07
CA ALA A 151 2.35 0.44 -9.14
C ALA A 151 3.03 0.04 -10.46
N PRO A 152 2.35 0.13 -11.60
CA PRO A 152 2.91 -0.25 -12.91
C PRO A 152 4.23 0.47 -13.23
N GLY A 153 4.42 1.70 -12.74
CA GLY A 153 5.66 2.46 -12.92
C GLY A 153 6.88 1.85 -12.23
N ASN A 154 6.68 1.02 -11.20
CA ASN A 154 7.78 0.38 -10.47
C ASN A 154 8.38 -0.82 -11.22
N LEU A 155 7.76 -1.26 -12.31
CA LEU A 155 8.32 -2.29 -13.20
C LEU A 155 9.51 -1.78 -14.03
N TYR A 156 9.69 -0.46 -14.13
CA TYR A 156 10.83 0.15 -14.83
C TYR A 156 11.94 0.46 -13.83
N PRO A 157 13.22 0.45 -14.28
CA PRO A 157 14.34 0.83 -13.45
C PRO A 157 14.12 2.22 -12.85
N GLN A 158 14.14 2.30 -11.53
CA GLN A 158 14.05 3.55 -10.78
C GLN A 158 15.43 3.97 -10.28
N ALA A 159 15.65 5.27 -10.10
CA ALA A 159 16.88 5.78 -9.51
C ALA A 159 17.08 5.23 -8.08
N VAL A 160 15.96 5.07 -7.35
CA VAL A 160 15.93 4.42 -6.04
C VAL A 160 14.84 3.33 -6.10
N PRO A 161 15.18 2.06 -5.86
CA PRO A 161 14.19 0.99 -5.78
C PRO A 161 13.17 1.25 -4.66
N PHE A 162 11.91 0.81 -4.87
CA PHE A 162 10.83 1.00 -3.89
C PHE A 162 11.20 0.45 -2.51
N GLU A 163 11.78 -0.75 -2.45
CA GLU A 163 12.16 -1.41 -1.20
C GLU A 163 13.22 -0.62 -0.43
N VAL A 164 14.16 -0.01 -1.15
CA VAL A 164 15.20 0.83 -0.53
C VAL A 164 14.59 2.12 0.00
N ALA A 165 13.74 2.76 -0.79
CA ALA A 165 13.04 3.98 -0.38
C ALA A 165 12.15 3.73 0.85
N MET A 166 11.40 2.63 0.84
CA MET A 166 10.52 2.21 1.93
C MET A 166 11.27 2.01 3.25
N GLU A 167 12.43 1.35 3.22
CA GLU A 167 13.25 1.10 4.41
C GLU A 167 13.90 2.39 4.97
N ALA A 168 14.03 3.43 4.16
CA ALA A 168 14.58 4.72 4.59
C ALA A 168 13.57 5.61 5.33
N ILE A 169 12.28 5.27 5.31
CA ILE A 169 11.24 6.02 6.01
C ILE A 169 11.35 5.82 7.51
N ARG A 170 11.51 6.91 8.24
CA ARG A 170 11.53 6.96 9.71
C ARG A 170 10.12 7.07 10.28
N GLY A 171 9.24 7.79 9.58
CA GLY A 171 7.85 7.95 9.99
C GLY A 171 6.96 8.27 8.80
N HIS A 172 5.72 7.80 8.85
CA HIS A 172 4.72 8.04 7.84
C HIS A 172 3.39 8.41 8.50
N TYR A 173 2.82 9.54 8.09
CA TYR A 173 1.49 9.98 8.49
C TYR A 173 0.59 10.06 7.26
N ARG A 174 -0.57 9.46 7.35
CA ARG A 174 -1.53 9.38 6.25
C ARG A 174 -2.88 9.90 6.67
N ILE A 175 -3.46 10.71 5.81
CA ILE A 175 -4.78 11.33 5.95
C ILE A 175 -5.61 10.90 4.75
N ASP A 176 -6.80 10.37 4.97
CA ASP A 176 -7.74 10.14 3.89
C ASP A 176 -8.50 11.45 3.59
N LEU A 177 -8.21 12.02 2.43
CA LEU A 177 -8.84 13.26 1.98
C LEU A 177 -10.27 13.07 1.48
N ASN A 178 -10.66 11.85 1.14
CA ASN A 178 -11.98 11.53 0.59
C ASN A 178 -12.96 11.04 1.66
N ASP A 179 -12.44 10.48 2.73
CA ASP A 179 -13.23 9.95 3.84
C ASP A 179 -12.74 10.54 5.17
N THR A 180 -13.33 11.68 5.52
CA THR A 180 -13.04 12.36 6.80
C THR A 180 -13.54 11.60 8.02
N GLY A 181 -14.35 10.56 7.82
CA GLY A 181 -14.81 9.66 8.87
C GLY A 181 -13.78 8.60 9.25
N ASN A 182 -12.82 8.31 8.36
CA ASN A 182 -11.73 7.40 8.67
C ASN A 182 -10.68 8.09 9.54
N PRO A 183 -10.24 7.43 10.59
CA PRO A 183 -9.18 7.99 11.41
C PRO A 183 -7.87 8.07 10.62
N ASP A 184 -7.16 9.16 10.81
CA ASP A 184 -5.78 9.27 10.33
C ASP A 184 -4.94 8.13 10.86
N SER A 185 -3.97 7.71 10.10
CA SER A 185 -3.02 6.69 10.50
C SER A 185 -1.60 7.22 10.50
N ALA A 186 -0.82 6.78 11.47
CA ALA A 186 0.62 7.05 11.49
C ALA A 186 1.40 5.84 11.99
N SER A 187 2.62 5.74 11.51
CA SER A 187 3.56 4.69 11.89
C SER A 187 4.98 5.22 11.95
N LEU A 188 5.80 4.58 12.77
CA LEU A 188 7.24 4.54 12.54
C LEU A 188 7.47 3.61 11.35
N GLY A 189 8.44 3.91 10.52
CA GLY A 189 8.61 3.23 9.24
C GLY A 189 7.48 3.51 8.26
N PHE A 190 7.41 2.72 7.22
CA PHE A 190 6.45 2.84 6.12
C PHE A 190 5.44 1.70 6.13
N ALA A 191 4.21 1.99 5.74
CA ALA A 191 3.25 1.00 5.29
C ALA A 191 2.38 1.59 4.16
N ASP A 192 2.07 0.79 3.15
CA ASP A 192 1.13 1.15 2.10
C ASP A 192 -0.25 0.50 2.30
N GLU A 193 -1.18 0.80 1.40
CA GLU A 193 -2.55 0.25 1.43
C GLU A 193 -2.61 -1.24 1.10
N SER A 194 -1.61 -1.76 0.40
CA SER A 194 -1.54 -3.17 0.02
C SER A 194 -1.05 -4.07 1.15
N GLY A 195 -0.64 -3.48 2.28
CA GLY A 195 -0.09 -4.19 3.43
C GLY A 195 1.42 -4.40 3.34
N VAL A 196 2.08 -3.84 2.34
CA VAL A 196 3.54 -3.83 2.27
C VAL A 196 4.08 -2.82 3.28
N HIS A 197 5.04 -3.23 4.10
CA HIS A 197 5.60 -2.38 5.13
C HIS A 197 7.12 -2.60 5.30
N SER A 198 7.80 -1.56 5.80
CA SER A 198 9.22 -1.63 6.14
C SER A 198 9.47 -2.51 7.37
N ARG A 199 10.70 -2.96 7.55
CA ARG A 199 11.12 -3.78 8.71
C ARG A 199 10.92 -3.06 10.04
N HIS A 200 11.02 -1.74 10.04
CA HIS A 200 10.86 -0.90 11.23
C HIS A 200 9.43 -0.40 11.43
N TYR A 201 8.48 -0.95 10.66
CA TYR A 201 7.08 -0.56 10.78
C TYR A 201 6.54 -0.84 12.19
N ARG A 202 5.99 0.22 12.80
CA ARG A 202 5.24 0.15 14.06
C ARG A 202 4.10 1.16 14.00
N LYS A 203 2.87 0.69 14.11
CA LYS A 203 1.70 1.58 14.13
C LYS A 203 1.72 2.44 15.38
N ILE A 204 1.41 3.75 15.25
CA ILE A 204 1.29 4.71 16.35
C ILE A 204 -0.19 4.93 16.68
N PHE A 205 -1.02 5.20 15.65
CA PHE A 205 -2.47 5.34 15.77
C PHE A 205 -3.20 4.98 14.47
#